data_22db9be41a272a35b8bfbaa1cda3b348
#
_entry.id   22db9be41a272a35b8bfbaa1cda3b348
#
_cell.length_a   1.000
_cell.length_b   1.000
_cell.length_c   1.000
_cell.angle_alpha   90.00
_cell.angle_beta   90.00
_cell.angle_gamma   90.00
#
_symmetry.space_group_name_H-M   'P 1'
#
loop_
_entity.id
_entity.type
_entity.pdbx_description
1 polymer ?
#
loop_
_entity_poly.entity_id
_entity_poly.type
_entity_poly.pdbx_seq_one_letter_code
_entity_poly.pdbx_strand_id
1 'polypeptide(L)'
;MNLFSTMTGLFGQKWTSAYGLADRNGEWLKTLNGLHPAQLEIGLNRVRLAGSEWPPTAPEFRKLCQPMPEVLGLPTLAKAWREANEHASQPAHHGWSHRAVYLAGRAAGWYELRNAGTAEECREVKRRFGAAYQALVNRECQGQPLEDQLSIEHQFDPAIHSNQLARESMAEQGIDPLDGQGARQKLMGMF
;
A
#
# COMPACT_ATOMS: atom_id res chain seq x y z
N MET A 1 -13.54 -24.99 14.24
CA MET A 1 -14.65 -24.88 13.27
C MET A 1 -14.33 -25.70 12.03
N ASN A 2 -15.23 -26.54 11.54
CA ASN A 2 -15.00 -27.34 10.33
C ASN A 2 -15.77 -26.73 9.16
N LEU A 3 -15.07 -26.11 8.21
CA LEU A 3 -15.62 -25.44 7.04
C LEU A 3 -16.51 -26.39 6.21
N PHE A 4 -16.04 -27.60 5.93
CA PHE A 4 -16.76 -28.59 5.13
C PHE A 4 -18.07 -29.03 5.78
N SER A 5 -18.07 -29.22 7.11
CA SER A 5 -19.30 -29.53 7.85
C SER A 5 -20.30 -28.39 7.79
N THR A 6 -19.84 -27.14 7.91
CA THR A 6 -20.71 -25.97 7.84
C THR A 6 -21.29 -25.80 6.43
N MET A 7 -20.48 -25.96 5.39
CA MET A 7 -20.94 -25.88 3.99
C MET A 7 -21.90 -27.01 3.63
N THR A 8 -21.66 -28.23 4.14
CA THR A 8 -22.59 -29.35 4.02
C THR A 8 -23.94 -28.99 4.66
N GLY A 9 -23.93 -28.38 5.84
CA GLY A 9 -25.18 -27.94 6.48
C GLY A 9 -25.94 -26.85 5.72
N LEU A 10 -25.23 -25.97 5.01
CA LEU A 10 -25.84 -24.86 4.25
C LEU A 10 -26.38 -25.33 2.88
N PHE A 11 -25.64 -26.15 2.16
CA PHE A 11 -25.94 -26.51 0.75
C PHE A 11 -26.33 -27.97 0.54
N GLY A 12 -26.22 -28.81 1.56
CA GLY A 12 -26.59 -30.22 1.51
C GLY A 12 -25.89 -31.00 0.40
N GLN A 13 -26.67 -31.69 -0.38
CA GLN A 13 -26.17 -32.56 -1.46
C GLN A 13 -25.43 -31.79 -2.57
N LYS A 14 -25.78 -30.53 -2.83
CA LYS A 14 -25.08 -29.71 -3.83
C LYS A 14 -23.60 -29.52 -3.45
N TRP A 15 -23.32 -29.34 -2.17
CA TRP A 15 -21.95 -29.27 -1.67
C TRP A 15 -21.21 -30.59 -1.74
N THR A 16 -21.83 -31.63 -1.20
CA THR A 16 -21.20 -32.95 -1.13
C THR A 16 -20.94 -33.59 -2.49
N SER A 17 -21.81 -33.32 -3.48
CA SER A 17 -21.58 -33.75 -4.86
C SER A 17 -20.45 -33.01 -5.56
N ALA A 18 -20.26 -31.72 -5.27
CA ALA A 18 -19.23 -30.90 -5.89
C ALA A 18 -17.85 -31.07 -5.23
N TYR A 19 -17.81 -31.12 -3.89
CA TYR A 19 -16.56 -31.03 -3.11
C TYR A 19 -16.34 -32.21 -2.14
N GLY A 20 -17.33 -33.04 -1.93
CA GLY A 20 -17.27 -34.14 -0.96
C GLY A 20 -17.43 -33.67 0.49
N LEU A 21 -17.15 -34.59 1.42
CA LEU A 21 -17.25 -34.35 2.87
C LEU A 21 -15.96 -33.79 3.47
N ALA A 22 -14.85 -33.80 2.70
CA ALA A 22 -13.55 -33.33 3.14
C ALA A 22 -12.70 -32.90 1.94
N ASP A 23 -11.72 -32.04 2.17
CA ASP A 23 -10.77 -31.55 1.16
C ASP A 23 -9.71 -32.62 0.85
N ARG A 24 -10.06 -33.62 0.03
CA ARG A 24 -9.19 -34.76 -0.29
C ARG A 24 -7.92 -34.35 -1.04
N ASN A 25 -8.00 -33.31 -1.87
CA ASN A 25 -6.91 -32.85 -2.72
C ASN A 25 -6.14 -31.67 -2.13
N GLY A 26 -6.58 -31.15 -0.98
CA GLY A 26 -5.96 -29.99 -0.31
C GLY A 26 -6.14 -28.66 -1.07
N GLU A 27 -7.00 -28.60 -2.08
CA GLU A 27 -7.19 -27.39 -2.90
C GLU A 27 -7.86 -26.26 -2.12
N TRP A 28 -8.83 -26.59 -1.27
CA TRP A 28 -9.44 -25.62 -0.37
C TRP A 28 -8.42 -25.11 0.66
N LEU A 29 -7.65 -26.02 1.24
CA LEU A 29 -6.60 -25.66 2.19
C LEU A 29 -5.56 -24.76 1.56
N LYS A 30 -5.07 -25.08 0.36
CA LYS A 30 -4.12 -24.24 -0.39
C LYS A 30 -4.70 -22.86 -0.71
N THR A 31 -5.95 -22.85 -1.20
CA THR A 31 -6.63 -21.61 -1.61
C THR A 31 -6.89 -20.69 -0.40
N LEU A 32 -7.22 -21.24 0.76
CA LEU A 32 -7.53 -20.48 1.97
C LEU A 32 -6.31 -20.27 2.88
N ASN A 33 -5.16 -20.76 2.48
CA ASN A 33 -3.93 -20.57 3.25
C ASN A 33 -3.64 -19.08 3.51
N GLY A 34 -3.22 -18.77 4.73
CA GLY A 34 -2.93 -17.41 5.18
C GLY A 34 -4.15 -16.60 5.63
N LEU A 35 -5.37 -17.15 5.58
CA LEU A 35 -6.55 -16.50 6.18
C LEU A 35 -6.63 -16.78 7.67
N HIS A 36 -6.91 -15.72 8.44
CA HIS A 36 -7.16 -15.84 9.87
C HIS A 36 -8.56 -16.45 10.13
N PRO A 37 -8.79 -17.21 11.22
CA PRO A 37 -10.10 -17.79 11.56
C PRO A 37 -11.25 -16.80 11.53
N ALA A 38 -11.05 -15.56 11.98
CA ALA A 38 -12.06 -14.50 11.92
C ALA A 38 -12.47 -14.14 10.48
N GLN A 39 -11.55 -14.21 9.53
CA GLN A 39 -11.86 -13.97 8.12
C GLN A 39 -12.71 -15.10 7.53
N LEU A 40 -12.46 -16.36 7.92
CA LEU A 40 -13.29 -17.49 7.53
C LEU A 40 -14.73 -17.34 8.04
N GLU A 41 -14.90 -16.83 9.26
CA GLU A 41 -16.22 -16.51 9.81
C GLU A 41 -16.94 -15.43 9.03
N ILE A 42 -16.23 -14.35 8.65
CA ILE A 42 -16.78 -13.32 7.77
C ILE A 42 -17.27 -13.93 6.46
N GLY A 43 -16.45 -14.79 5.83
CA GLY A 43 -16.82 -15.50 4.61
C GLY A 43 -18.09 -16.36 4.76
N LEU A 44 -18.16 -17.15 5.82
CA LEU A 44 -19.32 -17.98 6.11
C LEU A 44 -20.60 -17.17 6.36
N ASN A 45 -20.49 -16.07 7.09
CA ASN A 45 -21.62 -15.18 7.33
C ASN A 45 -22.11 -14.55 6.01
N ARG A 46 -21.21 -14.16 5.11
CA ARG A 46 -21.58 -13.65 3.80
C ARG A 46 -22.24 -14.71 2.92
N VAL A 47 -21.77 -15.95 2.96
CA VAL A 47 -22.42 -17.07 2.26
C VAL A 47 -23.84 -17.26 2.76
N ARG A 48 -24.07 -17.22 4.08
CA ARG A 48 -25.42 -17.32 4.66
C ARG A 48 -26.33 -16.18 4.22
N LEU A 49 -25.80 -14.95 4.17
CA LEU A 49 -26.55 -13.75 3.80
C LEU A 49 -26.81 -13.65 2.29
N ALA A 50 -25.93 -14.21 1.46
CA ALA A 50 -26.05 -14.14 0.00
C ALA A 50 -27.26 -14.89 -0.54
N GLY A 51 -27.77 -15.90 0.19
CA GLY A 51 -28.90 -16.70 -0.24
C GLY A 51 -28.68 -17.43 -1.59
N SER A 52 -27.40 -17.64 -1.95
CA SER A 52 -27.06 -18.31 -3.21
C SER A 52 -27.57 -19.74 -3.24
N GLU A 53 -28.14 -20.15 -4.38
CA GLU A 53 -28.60 -21.52 -4.59
C GLU A 53 -27.43 -22.51 -4.71
N TRP A 54 -26.28 -22.07 -5.17
CA TRP A 54 -25.09 -22.89 -5.38
C TRP A 54 -23.97 -22.52 -4.41
N PRO A 55 -23.19 -23.51 -3.96
CA PRO A 55 -22.04 -23.27 -3.12
C PRO A 55 -20.96 -22.52 -3.91
N PRO A 56 -20.22 -21.60 -3.24
CA PRO A 56 -19.11 -20.89 -3.88
C PRO A 56 -17.95 -21.85 -4.16
N THR A 57 -17.17 -21.54 -5.17
CA THR A 57 -15.84 -22.14 -5.39
C THR A 57 -14.85 -21.66 -4.32
N ALA A 58 -13.74 -22.37 -4.12
CA ALA A 58 -12.71 -21.97 -3.16
C ALA A 58 -12.16 -20.54 -3.39
N PRO A 59 -11.87 -20.08 -4.63
CA PRO A 59 -11.47 -18.71 -4.89
C PRO A 59 -12.57 -17.66 -4.60
N GLU A 60 -13.83 -17.98 -4.89
CA GLU A 60 -14.97 -17.11 -4.55
C GLU A 60 -15.13 -16.98 -3.04
N PHE A 61 -15.06 -18.12 -2.33
CA PHE A 61 -15.13 -18.10 -0.88
C PHE A 61 -13.99 -17.30 -0.26
N ARG A 62 -12.75 -17.42 -0.80
CA ARG A 62 -11.62 -16.58 -0.37
C ARG A 62 -11.91 -15.09 -0.50
N LYS A 63 -12.56 -14.66 -1.60
CA LYS A 63 -12.98 -13.26 -1.76
C LYS A 63 -14.02 -12.85 -0.70
N LEU A 64 -14.96 -13.74 -0.37
CA LEU A 64 -15.94 -13.50 0.69
C LEU A 64 -15.31 -13.41 2.08
N CYS A 65 -14.15 -14.01 2.30
CA CYS A 65 -13.42 -13.95 3.57
C CYS A 65 -12.66 -12.61 3.77
N GLN A 66 -12.49 -11.80 2.73
CA GLN A 66 -11.77 -10.53 2.85
C GLN A 66 -12.62 -9.52 3.64
N PRO A 67 -12.06 -8.84 4.65
CA PRO A 67 -12.78 -7.77 5.36
C PRO A 67 -13.15 -6.65 4.38
N MET A 68 -14.22 -5.93 4.64
CA MET A 68 -14.55 -4.72 3.89
C MET A 68 -13.56 -3.62 4.24
N PRO A 69 -13.13 -2.79 3.26
CA PRO A 69 -12.20 -1.68 3.51
C PRO A 69 -12.65 -0.76 4.64
N GLU A 70 -13.95 -0.51 4.77
CA GLU A 70 -14.53 0.34 5.80
C GLU A 70 -14.32 -0.22 7.21
N VAL A 71 -14.36 -1.54 7.38
CA VAL A 71 -14.12 -2.22 8.67
C VAL A 71 -12.66 -2.07 9.11
N LEU A 72 -11.76 -1.93 8.13
CA LEU A 72 -10.33 -1.69 8.35
C LEU A 72 -10.00 -0.19 8.53
N GLY A 73 -11.01 0.68 8.54
CA GLY A 73 -10.81 2.13 8.64
C GLY A 73 -10.26 2.77 7.37
N LEU A 74 -10.26 2.06 6.24
CA LEU A 74 -9.82 2.58 4.96
C LEU A 74 -10.85 3.56 4.40
N PRO A 75 -10.46 4.82 4.10
CA PRO A 75 -11.37 5.78 3.50
C PRO A 75 -11.72 5.38 2.06
N THR A 76 -12.83 5.91 1.54
CA THR A 76 -13.14 5.75 0.10
C THR A 76 -12.06 6.42 -0.75
N LEU A 77 -11.87 5.96 -1.98
CA LEU A 77 -10.88 6.54 -2.90
C LEU A 77 -11.05 8.07 -3.05
N ALA A 78 -12.28 8.56 -3.06
CA ALA A 78 -12.57 9.99 -3.17
C ALA A 78 -12.12 10.77 -1.93
N LYS A 79 -12.31 10.22 -0.72
CA LYS A 79 -11.84 10.81 0.52
C LYS A 79 -10.31 10.77 0.62
N ALA A 80 -9.73 9.61 0.31
CA ALA A 80 -8.27 9.42 0.28
C ALA A 80 -7.58 10.39 -0.69
N TRP A 81 -8.12 10.54 -1.90
CA TRP A 81 -7.62 11.49 -2.88
C TRP A 81 -7.69 12.94 -2.41
N ARG A 82 -8.82 13.33 -1.79
CA ARG A 82 -8.98 14.69 -1.25
C ARG A 82 -7.95 14.97 -0.17
N GLU A 83 -7.83 14.07 0.81
CA GLU A 83 -6.88 14.18 1.91
C GLU A 83 -5.43 14.30 1.38
N ALA A 84 -5.06 13.47 0.39
CA ALA A 84 -3.74 13.50 -0.21
C ALA A 84 -3.44 14.84 -0.90
N ASN A 85 -4.42 15.42 -1.64
CA ASN A 85 -4.25 16.74 -2.27
C ASN A 85 -4.15 17.89 -1.26
N GLU A 86 -5.00 17.89 -0.25
CA GLU A 86 -5.03 18.95 0.75
C GLU A 86 -3.72 19.02 1.54
N HIS A 87 -3.08 17.86 1.77
CA HIS A 87 -1.88 17.76 2.62
C HIS A 87 -0.60 17.43 1.85
N ALA A 88 -0.62 17.49 0.52
CA ALA A 88 0.53 17.23 -0.34
C ALA A 88 1.75 18.15 -0.07
N SER A 89 1.52 19.33 0.51
CA SER A 89 2.59 20.30 0.82
C SER A 89 3.43 19.90 2.04
N GLN A 90 2.86 19.16 3.00
CA GLN A 90 3.52 18.76 4.24
C GLN A 90 3.14 17.31 4.64
N PRO A 91 3.42 16.33 3.81
CA PRO A 91 2.95 14.97 4.00
C PRO A 91 3.52 14.29 5.27
N ALA A 92 4.70 14.73 5.72
CA ALA A 92 5.35 14.18 6.92
C ALA A 92 4.74 14.68 8.24
N HIS A 93 4.03 15.81 8.23
CA HIS A 93 3.46 16.45 9.43
C HIS A 93 1.96 16.20 9.60
N HIS A 94 1.32 15.58 8.61
CA HIS A 94 -0.11 15.28 8.65
C HIS A 94 -0.39 13.93 9.33
N GLY A 95 -1.39 13.90 10.22
CA GLY A 95 -1.93 12.66 10.80
C GLY A 95 -2.92 12.00 9.84
N TRP A 96 -2.42 11.15 8.95
CA TRP A 96 -3.21 10.49 7.91
C TRP A 96 -4.34 9.64 8.47
N SER A 97 -5.52 9.71 7.85
CA SER A 97 -6.68 8.89 8.22
C SER A 97 -6.38 7.39 8.15
N HIS A 98 -5.53 6.98 7.21
CA HIS A 98 -5.02 5.62 7.11
C HIS A 98 -3.64 5.63 6.42
N ARG A 99 -2.75 4.72 6.82
CA ARG A 99 -1.40 4.60 6.23
C ARG A 99 -1.41 4.39 4.72
N ALA A 100 -2.41 3.68 4.19
CA ALA A 100 -2.57 3.48 2.74
C ALA A 100 -2.71 4.79 1.97
N VAL A 101 -3.30 5.84 2.55
CA VAL A 101 -3.43 7.15 1.90
C VAL A 101 -2.08 7.80 1.72
N TYR A 102 -1.26 7.80 2.78
CA TYR A 102 0.12 8.30 2.73
C TYR A 102 0.96 7.56 1.68
N LEU A 103 0.93 6.23 1.70
CA LEU A 103 1.72 5.41 0.78
C LEU A 103 1.28 5.60 -0.68
N ALA A 104 -0.02 5.75 -0.92
CA ALA A 104 -0.56 6.04 -2.25
C ALA A 104 -0.14 7.44 -2.74
N GLY A 105 -0.15 8.45 -1.86
CA GLY A 105 0.34 9.79 -2.15
C GLY A 105 1.83 9.80 -2.50
N ARG A 106 2.64 9.06 -1.73
CA ARG A 106 4.07 8.88 -2.01
C ARG A 106 4.31 8.21 -3.36
N ALA A 107 3.56 7.15 -3.69
CA ALA A 107 3.66 6.45 -4.97
C ALA A 107 3.19 7.29 -6.16
N ALA A 108 2.22 8.18 -5.96
CA ALA A 108 1.78 9.12 -6.98
C ALA A 108 2.76 10.29 -7.18
N GLY A 109 3.56 10.63 -6.16
CA GLY A 109 4.48 11.75 -6.12
C GLY A 109 3.86 12.98 -5.45
N TRP A 110 4.39 13.38 -4.29
CA TRP A 110 3.88 14.54 -3.54
C TRP A 110 4.09 15.86 -4.28
N TYR A 111 5.19 15.95 -5.04
CA TYR A 111 5.48 17.12 -5.85
C TYR A 111 4.44 17.28 -6.98
N GLU A 112 4.14 16.20 -7.67
CA GLU A 112 3.15 16.18 -8.77
C GLU A 112 1.73 16.41 -8.26
N LEU A 113 1.37 15.84 -7.10
CA LEU A 113 0.09 16.12 -6.44
C LEU A 113 -0.10 17.61 -6.18
N ARG A 114 0.95 18.31 -5.77
CA ARG A 114 0.92 19.74 -5.45
C ARG A 114 0.95 20.63 -6.68
N ASN A 115 1.71 20.25 -7.72
CA ASN A 115 2.10 21.17 -8.81
C ASN A 115 1.47 20.82 -10.16
N ALA A 116 0.59 19.82 -10.25
CA ALA A 116 -0.13 19.50 -11.49
C ALA A 116 -0.96 20.71 -11.94
N GLY A 117 -0.48 21.41 -12.99
CA GLY A 117 -1.07 22.66 -13.49
C GLY A 117 -2.07 22.45 -14.61
N THR A 118 -1.98 21.34 -15.34
CA THR A 118 -2.87 21.02 -16.45
C THR A 118 -3.91 19.97 -16.05
N ALA A 119 -5.07 19.99 -16.71
CA ALA A 119 -6.11 18.99 -16.49
C ALA A 119 -5.63 17.56 -16.83
N GLU A 120 -4.66 17.44 -17.72
CA GLU A 120 -4.08 16.16 -18.11
C GLU A 120 -3.13 15.60 -17.06
N GLU A 121 -2.24 16.45 -16.55
CA GLU A 121 -1.37 16.11 -15.42
C GLU A 121 -2.18 15.70 -14.19
N CYS A 122 -3.21 16.47 -13.82
CA CYS A 122 -4.11 16.14 -12.72
C CYS A 122 -4.78 14.75 -12.90
N ARG A 123 -5.24 14.44 -14.13
CA ARG A 123 -5.84 13.13 -14.43
C ARG A 123 -4.84 11.99 -14.28
N GLU A 124 -3.62 12.19 -14.77
CA GLU A 124 -2.57 11.17 -14.68
C GLU A 124 -2.11 10.92 -13.24
N VAL A 125 -1.90 11.99 -12.46
CA VAL A 125 -1.57 11.87 -11.04
C VAL A 125 -2.69 11.17 -10.27
N LYS A 126 -3.95 11.53 -10.54
CA LYS A 126 -5.12 10.88 -9.94
C LYS A 126 -5.23 9.41 -10.32
N ARG A 127 -4.92 9.06 -11.56
CA ARG A 127 -4.88 7.66 -12.03
C ARG A 127 -3.81 6.85 -11.28
N ARG A 128 -2.58 7.40 -11.17
CA ARG A 128 -1.48 6.77 -10.42
C ARG A 128 -1.82 6.58 -8.95
N PHE A 129 -2.35 7.63 -8.32
CA PHE A 129 -2.80 7.54 -6.93
C PHE A 129 -3.88 6.48 -6.76
N GLY A 130 -4.89 6.47 -7.62
CA GLY A 130 -5.98 5.49 -7.57
C GLY A 130 -5.51 4.05 -7.71
N ALA A 131 -4.60 3.79 -8.65
CA ALA A 131 -4.01 2.45 -8.85
C ALA A 131 -3.20 2.02 -7.61
N ALA A 132 -2.35 2.89 -7.08
CA ALA A 132 -1.56 2.61 -5.88
C ALA A 132 -2.45 2.38 -4.65
N TYR A 133 -3.45 3.25 -4.45
CA TYR A 133 -4.38 3.12 -3.33
C TYR A 133 -5.17 1.81 -3.38
N GLN A 134 -5.70 1.44 -4.55
CA GLN A 134 -6.43 0.18 -4.71
C GLN A 134 -5.55 -1.05 -4.45
N ALA A 135 -4.29 -1.03 -4.88
CA ALA A 135 -3.34 -2.09 -4.59
C ALA A 135 -3.09 -2.23 -3.07
N LEU A 136 -2.94 -1.10 -2.36
CA LEU A 136 -2.75 -1.07 -0.91
C LEU A 136 -4.00 -1.54 -0.15
N VAL A 137 -5.20 -1.12 -0.58
CA VAL A 137 -6.48 -1.60 -0.04
C VAL A 137 -6.59 -3.12 -0.18
N ASN A 138 -6.25 -3.66 -1.35
CA ASN A 138 -6.28 -5.10 -1.57
C ASN A 138 -5.30 -5.86 -0.67
N ARG A 139 -4.09 -5.32 -0.46
CA ARG A 139 -3.10 -5.90 0.46
C ARG A 139 -3.60 -5.91 1.90
N GLU A 140 -4.15 -4.80 2.36
CA GLU A 140 -4.70 -4.66 3.71
C GLU A 140 -5.87 -5.64 3.92
N CYS A 141 -6.79 -5.73 2.96
CA CYS A 141 -7.89 -6.69 2.99
C CYS A 141 -7.41 -8.15 3.02
N GLN A 142 -6.22 -8.44 2.47
CA GLN A 142 -5.60 -9.76 2.51
C GLN A 142 -4.82 -10.01 3.81
N GLY A 143 -4.78 -9.05 4.73
CA GLY A 143 -4.00 -9.14 5.96
C GLY A 143 -2.49 -9.04 5.73
N GLN A 144 -2.07 -8.50 4.58
CA GLN A 144 -0.67 -8.24 4.29
C GLN A 144 -0.28 -6.89 4.89
N PRO A 145 0.80 -6.81 5.69
CA PRO A 145 1.21 -5.56 6.31
C PRO A 145 1.54 -4.53 5.22
N LEU A 146 1.09 -3.30 5.43
CA LEU A 146 1.52 -2.15 4.66
C LEU A 146 2.91 -1.73 5.15
N GLU A 147 3.91 -2.53 4.83
CA GLU A 147 5.30 -2.13 5.10
C GLU A 147 5.65 -0.95 4.21
N ASP A 148 6.31 0.04 4.81
CA ASP A 148 7.21 0.88 4.04
C ASP A 148 8.28 -0.06 3.49
N GLN A 149 8.18 -0.41 2.22
CA GLN A 149 9.40 -0.55 1.47
C GLN A 149 9.99 0.86 1.46
N LEU A 150 10.68 1.19 2.53
CA LEU A 150 11.79 2.11 2.48
C LEU A 150 12.75 1.46 1.50
N SER A 151 12.51 1.65 0.21
CA SER A 151 13.62 1.67 -0.72
C SER A 151 14.59 2.66 -0.10
N ILE A 152 15.73 2.16 0.28
CA ILE A 152 16.91 2.91 0.74
C ILE A 152 17.28 4.02 -0.27
N GLU A 153 16.58 4.12 -1.38
CA GLU A 153 16.82 5.03 -2.50
C GLU A 153 16.27 6.44 -2.34
N HIS A 154 15.52 6.77 -1.29
CA HIS A 154 15.02 8.15 -1.15
C HIS A 154 15.04 8.67 0.28
N GLN A 155 16.14 8.50 0.98
CA GLN A 155 16.65 9.56 1.84
C GLN A 155 17.45 10.54 0.96
N PHE A 156 16.79 11.14 -0.01
CA PHE A 156 17.31 12.37 -0.57
C PHE A 156 17.09 13.47 0.49
N ASP A 157 18.02 13.55 1.40
CA ASP A 157 18.17 14.74 2.24
C ASP A 157 18.93 15.77 1.38
N PRO A 158 18.26 16.86 0.94
CA PRO A 158 18.90 17.87 0.13
C PRO A 158 20.12 18.47 0.81
N ALA A 159 20.16 18.49 2.15
CA ALA A 159 21.28 18.97 2.93
C ALA A 159 22.47 18.01 2.88
N ILE A 160 22.24 16.70 2.94
CA ILE A 160 23.30 15.70 2.82
C ILE A 160 23.88 15.71 1.39
N HIS A 161 23.03 15.78 0.38
CA HIS A 161 23.46 15.79 -1.03
C HIS A 161 24.23 17.10 -1.36
N SER A 162 23.73 18.24 -0.90
CA SER A 162 24.41 19.53 -1.06
C SER A 162 25.77 19.55 -0.35
N ASN A 163 25.86 19.00 0.87
CA ASN A 163 27.12 18.89 1.59
C ASN A 163 28.10 17.90 0.92
N GLN A 164 27.60 16.85 0.29
CA GLN A 164 28.42 15.88 -0.41
C GLN A 164 29.00 16.48 -1.69
N LEU A 165 28.18 17.15 -2.50
CA LEU A 165 28.62 17.90 -3.68
C LEU A 165 29.61 19.01 -3.32
N ALA A 166 29.37 19.73 -2.22
CA ALA A 166 30.32 20.75 -1.74
C ALA A 166 31.66 20.15 -1.35
N ARG A 167 31.69 19.00 -0.67
CA ARG A 167 32.93 18.28 -0.32
C ARG A 167 33.68 17.76 -1.53
N GLU A 168 32.97 17.20 -2.52
CA GLU A 168 33.53 16.71 -3.78
C GLU A 168 34.16 17.87 -4.56
N SER A 169 33.45 18.99 -4.67
CA SER A 169 33.98 20.21 -5.32
C SER A 169 35.18 20.80 -4.58
N MET A 170 35.19 20.79 -3.24
CA MET A 170 36.33 21.21 -2.44
C MET A 170 37.54 20.27 -2.63
N ALA A 171 37.31 18.97 -2.71
CA ALA A 171 38.35 17.98 -2.95
C ALA A 171 38.97 18.11 -4.35
N GLU A 172 38.17 18.34 -5.39
CA GLU A 172 38.65 18.62 -6.75
C GLU A 172 39.47 19.89 -6.82
N GLN A 173 39.14 20.91 -6.03
CA GLN A 173 39.89 22.17 -5.94
C GLN A 173 41.06 22.07 -4.98
N GLY A 174 41.28 20.92 -4.34
CA GLY A 174 42.35 20.72 -3.35
C GLY A 174 42.19 21.60 -2.12
N ILE A 175 40.96 21.89 -1.71
CA ILE A 175 40.64 22.69 -0.51
C ILE A 175 40.33 21.72 0.63
N ASP A 176 41.09 21.79 1.72
CA ASP A 176 40.79 21.06 2.94
C ASP A 176 39.63 21.75 3.68
N PRO A 177 38.49 21.07 3.90
CA PRO A 177 37.33 21.67 4.60
C PRO A 177 37.61 22.05 6.05
N LEU A 178 38.72 21.56 6.65
CA LEU A 178 39.16 21.90 8.01
C LEU A 178 40.21 23.05 8.04
N ASP A 179 40.77 23.42 6.89
CA ASP A 179 41.76 24.52 6.77
C ASP A 179 41.12 25.81 6.22
N GLY A 180 40.47 26.55 7.08
CA GLY A 180 39.86 27.84 6.73
C GLY A 180 40.86 28.94 6.31
N GLN A 181 42.13 28.81 6.64
CA GLN A 181 43.16 29.77 6.23
C GLN A 181 43.68 29.47 4.83
N GLY A 182 43.91 28.20 4.50
CA GLY A 182 44.33 27.79 3.17
C GLY A 182 43.23 28.05 2.12
N ALA A 183 41.97 27.88 2.49
CA ALA A 183 40.83 28.21 1.63
C ALA A 183 40.76 29.73 1.29
N ARG A 184 41.03 30.61 2.27
CA ARG A 184 41.09 32.08 2.06
C ARG A 184 42.22 32.47 1.14
N GLN A 185 43.43 31.91 1.30
CA GLN A 185 44.59 32.23 0.48
C GLN A 185 44.36 31.81 -0.99
N LYS A 186 43.76 30.66 -1.25
CA LYS A 186 43.42 30.22 -2.62
C LYS A 186 42.37 31.13 -3.27
N LEU A 187 41.34 31.57 -2.52
CA LEU A 187 40.33 32.51 -3.04
C LEU A 187 40.95 33.88 -3.36
N MET A 188 41.90 34.38 -2.56
CA MET A 188 42.59 35.65 -2.82
C MET A 188 43.63 35.56 -3.94
N GLY A 189 44.13 34.41 -4.28
CA GLY A 189 45.08 34.20 -5.39
C GLY A 189 44.44 34.01 -6.75
N MET A 190 43.11 33.97 -6.84
CA MET A 190 42.33 33.88 -8.10
C MET A 190 41.89 35.25 -8.67
N PHE A 191 42.24 36.33 -8.03
CA PHE A 191 42.05 37.73 -8.46
C PHE A 191 43.41 38.43 -8.52
#